data_9ed98926cbc620c353f2b8b977883e14
#
_entry.id   9ed98926cbc620c353f2b8b977883e14
#
_cell.length_a   1.000
_cell.length_b   1.000
_cell.length_c   1.000
_cell.angle_alpha   90.00
_cell.angle_beta   90.00
_cell.angle_gamma   90.00
#
_symmetry.space_group_name_H-M   'P 1'
#
loop_
_entity.id
_entity.type
_entity.pdbx_description
1 polymer ?
#
loop_
_entity_poly.entity_id
_entity_poly.type
_entity_poly.pdbx_seq_one_letter_code
_entity_poly.pdbx_strand_id
1 'polypeptide(L)'
;FHLALTFGLEDDPVAGLERMAGFVESLGAAAGIVEPLQMTVGVTDGEHLWAARYASGPVVNTLYHSADVESLRQLYPENERFAHFGADSRVVVSEPLTPLPGVWHEIPAGAAIVVTKGTVDQVPFSPR
;
A
#
# COMPACT_ATOMS: atom_id res chain seq x y z
N PHE A 1 13.18 0.99 5.22
CA PHE A 1 12.52 1.89 6.19
C PHE A 1 13.38 3.13 6.48
N HIS A 2 14.63 2.99 6.99
CA HIS A 2 15.50 4.14 7.30
C HIS A 2 15.70 5.09 6.12
N LEU A 3 15.87 4.55 4.92
CA LEU A 3 15.99 5.38 3.71
C LEU A 3 14.73 6.24 3.47
N ALA A 4 13.55 5.67 3.66
CA ALA A 4 12.30 6.43 3.53
C ALA A 4 12.18 7.55 4.57
N LEU A 5 12.61 7.31 5.81
CA LEU A 5 12.69 8.35 6.85
C LEU A 5 13.60 9.50 6.43
N THR A 6 14.77 9.19 5.85
CA THR A 6 15.72 10.20 5.35
C THR A 6 15.08 11.08 4.26
N PHE A 7 14.11 10.56 3.54
CA PHE A 7 13.37 11.26 2.50
C PHE A 7 12.05 11.89 2.96
N GLY A 8 11.83 11.99 4.28
CA GLY A 8 10.69 12.70 4.86
C GLY A 8 9.41 11.86 4.95
N LEU A 9 9.55 10.55 5.20
CA LEU A 9 8.40 9.65 5.40
C LEU A 9 7.47 10.12 6.53
N GLU A 10 8.01 10.76 7.57
CA GLU A 10 7.25 11.23 8.74
C GLU A 10 6.41 12.47 8.43
N ASP A 11 6.84 13.30 7.47
CA ASP A 11 6.13 14.54 7.11
C ASP A 11 5.07 14.31 6.04
N ASP A 12 5.41 13.53 5.02
CA ASP A 12 4.54 13.16 3.89
C ASP A 12 4.90 11.75 3.43
N PRO A 13 4.17 10.72 3.92
CA PRO A 13 4.50 9.33 3.65
C PRO A 13 4.52 8.97 2.16
N VAL A 14 3.59 9.46 1.36
CA VAL A 14 3.56 9.16 -0.09
C VAL A 14 4.76 9.80 -0.76
N ALA A 15 4.99 11.09 -0.55
CA ALA A 15 6.12 11.79 -1.16
C ALA A 15 7.47 11.27 -0.65
N GLY A 16 7.58 10.87 0.61
CA GLY A 16 8.77 10.22 1.17
C GLY A 16 9.10 8.91 0.48
N LEU A 17 8.08 8.07 0.24
CA LEU A 17 8.22 6.82 -0.51
C LEU A 17 8.56 7.06 -1.99
N GLU A 18 7.99 8.09 -2.63
CA GLU A 18 8.30 8.45 -4.01
C GLU A 18 9.77 8.88 -4.17
N ARG A 19 10.27 9.74 -3.25
CA ARG A 19 11.67 10.16 -3.24
C ARG A 19 12.61 8.98 -2.98
N MET A 20 12.26 8.10 -2.05
CA MET A 20 13.03 6.88 -1.81
C MET A 20 13.07 6.00 -3.06
N ALA A 21 11.94 5.79 -3.71
CA ALA A 21 11.85 4.97 -4.92
C ALA A 21 12.69 5.56 -6.06
N GLY A 22 12.59 6.87 -6.32
CA GLY A 22 13.39 7.56 -7.33
C GLY A 22 14.89 7.49 -7.04
N PHE A 23 15.30 7.59 -5.78
CA PHE A 23 16.69 7.40 -5.38
C PHE A 23 17.18 5.97 -5.69
N VAL A 24 16.39 4.94 -5.35
CA VAL A 24 16.73 3.54 -5.66
C VAL A 24 16.84 3.33 -7.17
N GLU A 25 15.92 3.90 -7.95
CA GLU A 25 15.96 3.81 -9.42
C GLU A 25 17.19 4.50 -10.01
N SER A 26 17.56 5.67 -9.51
CA SER A 26 18.75 6.39 -9.96
C SER A 26 20.04 5.61 -9.67
N LEU A 27 20.14 4.99 -8.50
CA LEU A 27 21.26 4.10 -8.16
C LEU A 27 21.28 2.84 -9.04
N GLY A 28 20.11 2.25 -9.27
CA GLY A 28 19.96 1.10 -10.16
C GLY A 28 20.44 1.41 -11.57
N ALA A 29 20.01 2.54 -12.12
CA ALA A 29 20.44 3.00 -13.44
C ALA A 29 21.97 3.22 -13.50
N ALA A 30 22.55 3.84 -12.48
CA ALA A 30 24.00 4.03 -12.38
C ALA A 30 24.77 2.70 -12.28
N ALA A 31 24.16 1.68 -11.73
CA ALA A 31 24.72 0.32 -11.63
C ALA A 31 24.39 -0.57 -12.84
N GLY A 32 23.66 -0.07 -13.84
CA GLY A 32 23.21 -0.86 -15.01
C GLY A 32 22.07 -1.84 -14.70
N ILE A 33 21.33 -1.64 -13.63
CA ILE A 33 20.17 -2.44 -13.24
C ILE A 33 18.92 -1.81 -13.85
N VAL A 34 18.21 -2.54 -14.70
CA VAL A 34 17.08 -2.01 -15.50
C VAL A 34 15.81 -1.89 -14.66
N GLU A 35 15.56 -2.85 -13.75
CA GLU A 35 14.34 -2.93 -12.94
C GLU A 35 14.72 -3.05 -11.45
N PRO A 36 15.25 -1.98 -10.84
CA PRO A 36 15.86 -2.05 -9.52
C PRO A 36 14.86 -2.15 -8.36
N LEU A 37 13.57 -1.85 -8.60
CA LEU A 37 12.58 -1.78 -7.53
C LEU A 37 11.29 -2.49 -7.89
N GLN A 38 10.83 -3.34 -6.98
CA GLN A 38 9.47 -3.86 -6.94
C GLN A 38 8.96 -3.70 -5.50
N MET A 39 7.86 -2.98 -5.31
CA MET A 39 7.44 -2.56 -3.99
C MET A 39 5.91 -2.66 -3.81
N THR A 40 5.50 -3.35 -2.76
CA THR A 40 4.21 -3.19 -2.10
C THR A 40 4.48 -2.86 -0.65
N VAL A 41 4.03 -1.71 -0.18
CA VAL A 41 4.36 -1.21 1.15
C VAL A 41 3.14 -0.63 1.85
N GLY A 42 3.03 -0.87 3.15
CA GLY A 42 2.08 -0.21 4.04
C GLY A 42 2.83 0.53 5.14
N VAL A 43 2.38 1.73 5.46
CA VAL A 43 2.90 2.58 6.53
C VAL A 43 1.72 3.11 7.33
N THR A 44 1.85 3.18 8.65
CA THR A 44 0.81 3.74 9.53
C THR A 44 1.43 4.55 10.64
N ASP A 45 0.72 5.61 11.06
CA ASP A 45 1.02 6.40 12.26
C ASP A 45 0.08 6.06 13.44
N GLY A 46 -0.84 5.09 13.24
CA GLY A 46 -1.87 4.69 14.21
C GLY A 46 -3.24 5.32 13.95
N GLU A 47 -3.33 6.40 13.19
CA GLU A 47 -4.58 7.06 12.79
C GLU A 47 -4.84 6.94 11.30
N HIS A 48 -3.78 6.93 10.50
CA HIS A 48 -3.81 6.82 9.05
C HIS A 48 -3.07 5.56 8.60
N LEU A 49 -3.43 5.08 7.42
CA LEU A 49 -2.70 4.04 6.72
C LEU A 49 -2.42 4.52 5.29
N TRP A 50 -1.17 4.49 4.90
CA TRP A 50 -0.73 4.69 3.51
C TRP A 50 -0.28 3.35 2.95
N ALA A 51 -0.68 3.06 1.73
CA ALA A 51 -0.18 1.88 1.03
C ALA A 51 0.13 2.22 -0.41
N ALA A 52 1.27 1.76 -0.91
CA ALA A 52 1.72 2.03 -2.27
C ALA A 52 2.09 0.74 -3.00
N ARG A 53 1.78 0.72 -4.30
CA ARG A 53 2.09 -0.37 -5.21
C ARG A 53 2.87 0.18 -6.41
N TYR A 54 4.11 -0.28 -6.56
CA TYR A 54 4.99 0.21 -7.62
C TYR A 54 6.02 -0.84 -8.04
N ALA A 55 6.43 -0.78 -9.31
CA ALA A 55 7.64 -1.42 -9.81
C ALA A 55 8.27 -0.59 -10.92
N SER A 56 9.61 -0.65 -11.03
CA SER A 56 10.37 -0.04 -12.13
C SER A 56 10.14 -0.77 -13.46
N GLY A 57 9.71 -2.03 -13.42
CA GLY A 57 9.48 -2.88 -14.57
C GLY A 57 8.00 -3.19 -14.81
N PRO A 58 7.70 -3.99 -15.85
CA PRO A 58 6.32 -4.33 -16.23
C PRO A 58 5.64 -5.31 -15.26
N VAL A 59 6.40 -6.03 -14.44
CA VAL A 59 5.86 -6.98 -13.46
C VAL A 59 5.70 -6.27 -12.13
N VAL A 60 4.45 -6.11 -11.70
CA VAL A 60 4.11 -5.41 -10.45
C VAL A 60 3.33 -6.36 -9.56
N ASN A 61 3.83 -6.63 -8.35
CA ASN A 61 3.10 -7.43 -7.35
C ASN A 61 1.75 -6.80 -7.05
N THR A 62 0.77 -7.63 -6.74
CA THR A 62 -0.58 -7.16 -6.40
C THR A 62 -0.63 -6.56 -5.00
N LEU A 63 -1.58 -5.64 -4.80
CA LEU A 63 -1.92 -5.06 -3.51
C LEU A 63 -3.41 -4.73 -3.51
N TYR A 64 -4.09 -5.06 -2.42
CA TYR A 64 -5.54 -4.87 -2.28
C TYR A 64 -5.86 -4.21 -0.95
N HIS A 65 -7.00 -3.52 -0.89
CA HIS A 65 -7.61 -3.10 0.36
C HIS A 65 -9.01 -3.68 0.50
N SER A 66 -9.48 -3.88 1.73
CA SER A 66 -10.87 -4.31 1.97
C SER A 66 -11.85 -3.18 1.68
N ALA A 67 -13.07 -3.56 1.25
CA ALA A 67 -14.18 -2.62 1.12
C ALA A 67 -14.58 -2.07 2.49
N ASP A 68 -14.85 -2.95 3.44
CA ASP A 68 -15.19 -2.63 4.82
C ASP A 68 -14.87 -3.81 5.75
N VAL A 69 -14.93 -3.60 7.06
CA VAL A 69 -14.66 -4.64 8.06
C VAL A 69 -15.86 -5.54 8.29
N GLU A 70 -17.08 -5.06 8.10
CA GLU A 70 -18.28 -5.85 8.34
C GLU A 70 -18.38 -7.01 7.34
N SER A 71 -18.07 -6.75 6.07
CA SER A 71 -17.96 -7.79 5.04
C SER A 71 -16.91 -8.85 5.41
N LEU A 72 -15.78 -8.43 5.98
CA LEU A 72 -14.75 -9.37 6.44
C LEU A 72 -15.23 -10.23 7.63
N ARG A 73 -15.95 -9.65 8.58
CA ARG A 73 -16.52 -10.40 9.72
C ARG A 73 -17.52 -11.46 9.26
N GLN A 74 -18.38 -11.11 8.31
CA GLN A 74 -19.38 -12.02 7.76
C GLN A 74 -18.75 -13.17 6.99
N LEU A 75 -17.67 -12.90 6.26
CA LEU A 75 -16.97 -13.90 5.45
C LEU A 75 -16.02 -14.78 6.24
N TYR A 76 -15.47 -14.26 7.33
CA TYR A 76 -14.49 -14.96 8.16
C TYR A 76 -14.90 -14.94 9.64
N PRO A 77 -16.07 -15.52 9.99
CA PRO A 77 -16.62 -15.45 11.35
C PRO A 77 -15.71 -16.13 12.39
N GLU A 78 -14.91 -17.10 12.00
CA GLU A 78 -13.94 -17.78 12.87
C GLU A 78 -12.64 -16.98 13.06
N ASN A 79 -12.42 -15.89 12.33
CA ASN A 79 -11.22 -15.08 12.50
C ASN A 79 -11.45 -14.00 13.55
N GLU A 80 -11.14 -14.32 14.79
CA GLU A 80 -11.30 -13.44 15.94
C GLU A 80 -10.59 -12.07 15.77
N ARG A 81 -9.57 -11.97 14.92
CA ARG A 81 -8.86 -10.71 14.66
C ARG A 81 -9.78 -9.64 14.09
N PHE A 82 -10.73 -10.04 13.22
CA PHE A 82 -11.67 -9.07 12.62
C PHE A 82 -12.71 -8.57 13.63
N ALA A 83 -12.95 -9.29 14.73
CA ALA A 83 -13.85 -8.85 15.79
C ALA A 83 -13.32 -7.58 16.52
N HIS A 84 -12.00 -7.41 16.56
CA HIS A 84 -11.35 -6.28 17.25
C HIS A 84 -11.19 -5.03 16.38
N PHE A 85 -11.46 -5.12 15.07
CA PHE A 85 -11.35 -3.95 14.19
C PHE A 85 -12.56 -3.03 14.34
N GLY A 86 -12.35 -1.72 14.38
CA GLY A 86 -13.42 -0.72 14.32
C GLY A 86 -14.08 -0.68 12.93
N ALA A 87 -15.27 -0.08 12.85
CA ALA A 87 -16.00 0.06 11.59
C ALA A 87 -15.20 0.85 10.51
N ASP A 88 -14.36 1.77 10.96
CA ASP A 88 -13.50 2.61 10.11
C ASP A 88 -12.18 1.93 9.72
N SER A 89 -11.91 0.73 10.22
CA SER A 89 -10.69 0.00 9.85
C SER A 89 -10.74 -0.48 8.41
N ARG A 90 -9.57 -0.54 7.78
CA ARG A 90 -9.35 -1.18 6.48
C ARG A 90 -8.18 -2.16 6.60
N VAL A 91 -8.27 -3.25 5.86
CA VAL A 91 -7.20 -4.26 5.79
C VAL A 91 -6.53 -4.13 4.44
N VAL A 92 -5.21 -4.10 4.43
CA VAL A 92 -4.40 -4.11 3.21
C VAL A 92 -3.65 -5.43 3.14
N VAL A 93 -3.70 -6.08 2.00
CA VAL A 93 -3.10 -7.40 1.75
C VAL A 93 -2.45 -7.44 0.38
N SER A 94 -1.40 -8.25 0.24
CA SER A 94 -0.75 -8.47 -1.07
C SER A 94 -1.65 -9.25 -2.03
N GLU A 95 -2.46 -10.17 -1.49
CA GLU A 95 -3.40 -10.99 -2.26
C GLU A 95 -4.74 -11.09 -1.50
N PRO A 96 -5.89 -11.11 -2.20
CA PRO A 96 -7.18 -11.22 -1.56
C PRO A 96 -7.33 -12.58 -0.84
N LEU A 97 -7.87 -12.56 0.37
CA LEU A 97 -8.13 -13.79 1.13
C LEU A 97 -9.26 -14.62 0.53
N THR A 98 -10.08 -14.04 -0.34
CA THR A 98 -11.15 -14.70 -1.07
C THR A 98 -11.36 -14.01 -2.43
N PRO A 99 -11.73 -14.76 -3.48
CA PRO A 99 -12.03 -14.20 -4.79
C PRO A 99 -13.43 -13.56 -4.89
N LEU A 100 -14.15 -13.38 -3.78
CA LEU A 100 -15.51 -12.84 -3.80
C LEU A 100 -15.52 -11.38 -4.29
N PRO A 101 -16.35 -11.05 -5.30
CA PRO A 101 -16.47 -9.70 -5.81
C PRO A 101 -16.94 -8.71 -4.75
N GLY A 102 -16.39 -7.48 -4.78
CA GLY A 102 -16.82 -6.38 -3.93
C GLY A 102 -16.23 -6.35 -2.52
N VAL A 103 -15.48 -7.39 -2.12
CA VAL A 103 -14.84 -7.47 -0.79
C VAL A 103 -13.45 -6.84 -0.80
N TRP A 104 -12.73 -7.06 -1.89
CA TRP A 104 -11.36 -6.60 -2.08
C TRP A 104 -11.27 -5.70 -3.31
N HIS A 105 -10.63 -4.57 -3.16
CA HIS A 105 -10.37 -3.61 -4.23
C HIS A 105 -8.87 -3.60 -4.52
N GLU A 106 -8.52 -3.89 -5.77
CA GLU A 106 -7.13 -3.84 -6.20
C GLU A 106 -6.63 -2.39 -6.26
N ILE A 107 -5.46 -2.15 -5.68
CA ILE A 107 -4.73 -0.88 -5.82
C ILE A 107 -4.00 -0.94 -7.17
N PRO A 108 -4.24 -0.01 -8.10
CA PRO A 108 -3.57 -0.03 -9.40
C PRO A 108 -2.05 0.05 -9.29
N ALA A 109 -1.35 -0.48 -10.27
CA ALA A 109 0.09 -0.27 -10.39
C ALA A 109 0.40 1.23 -10.56
N GLY A 110 1.43 1.73 -9.88
CA GLY A 110 1.76 3.15 -9.89
C GLY A 110 0.74 4.01 -9.12
N ALA A 111 0.08 3.43 -8.11
CA ALA A 111 -0.82 4.15 -7.24
C ALA A 111 -0.47 3.93 -5.76
N ALA A 112 -0.86 4.90 -4.94
CA ALA A 112 -0.94 4.78 -3.50
C ALA A 112 -2.36 5.06 -3.03
N ILE A 113 -2.70 4.56 -1.84
CA ILE A 113 -3.92 4.90 -1.12
C ILE A 113 -3.58 5.55 0.21
N VAL A 114 -4.46 6.43 0.63
CA VAL A 114 -4.47 7.03 1.97
C VAL A 114 -5.79 6.64 2.62
N VAL A 115 -5.72 5.97 3.76
CA VAL A 115 -6.90 5.57 4.53
C VAL A 115 -6.99 6.45 5.76
N THR A 116 -8.11 7.17 5.89
CA THR A 116 -8.41 8.03 7.04
C THR A 116 -9.84 7.79 7.49
N LYS A 117 -10.02 7.29 8.70
CA LYS A 117 -11.36 7.02 9.28
C LYS A 117 -12.28 6.24 8.31
N GLY A 118 -11.74 5.18 7.73
CA GLY A 118 -12.49 4.32 6.79
C GLY A 118 -12.66 4.84 5.37
N THR A 119 -12.35 6.11 5.11
CA THR A 119 -12.28 6.66 3.76
C THR A 119 -10.98 6.23 3.10
N VAL A 120 -11.06 5.82 1.84
CA VAL A 120 -9.90 5.42 1.03
C VAL A 120 -9.78 6.38 -0.14
N ASP A 121 -8.73 7.20 -0.12
CA ASP A 121 -8.37 8.11 -1.20
C ASP A 121 -7.21 7.51 -2.01
N GLN A 122 -7.37 7.44 -3.33
CA GLN A 122 -6.33 6.95 -4.22
C GLN A 122 -5.62 8.12 -4.88
N VAL A 123 -4.28 8.07 -4.88
CA VAL A 123 -3.42 9.07 -5.50
C VAL A 123 -2.40 8.40 -6.42
N PRO A 124 -1.92 9.09 -7.47
CA PRO A 124 -0.79 8.60 -8.26
C PRO A 124 0.44 8.38 -7.37
N PHE A 125 1.26 7.39 -7.72
CA PHE A 125 2.57 7.17 -7.12
C PHE A 125 3.62 7.28 -8.21
N SER A 126 4.44 8.32 -8.13
CA SER A 126 5.43 8.68 -9.17
C SER A 126 6.80 8.93 -8.54
N PRO A 127 7.74 7.97 -8.65
CA PRO A 127 9.12 8.14 -8.18
C PRO A 127 9.77 9.40 -8.72
N ARG A 128 10.59 10.09 -7.89
CA ARG A 128 11.22 11.38 -8.22
C ARG A 128 12.51 11.66 -7.42
#